data_366b376d2b97f0243aca7001d583e670
#
_entry.id   366b376d2b97f0243aca7001d583e670
#
_cell.length_a   1.000
_cell.length_b   1.000
_cell.length_c   1.000
_cell.angle_alpha   90.00
_cell.angle_beta   90.00
_cell.angle_gamma   90.00
#
_symmetry.space_group_name_H-M   'P 1'
#
loop_
_entity.id
_entity.type
_entity.pdbx_description
1 polymer ?
#
loop_
_entity_poly.entity_id
_entity_poly.type
_entity_poly.pdbx_seq_one_letter_code
_entity_poly.pdbx_strand_id
1 'polypeptide(L)'
;MESAFYQSESDQPHPGRARAIIKAHPEVRELMVRNPWTALLAVSVVILQTAIAYGMGTLGFSYWWLSLLIAFCIGAFANHANYVIIHDATHNLIFRRPGWNKMVAIIADLPNITPGAMGFRVYHLQHHSHQGDYEWDADLANHWEARLVGNKWYRKAIWLALFPFFQLTRPPRLKAIKMWDRWFSTNLACAIAYDVAIIYFCGWAGFLYLVFAFFFSIGLHPVGARWIQEHYTYDFDQETFSYYGPINRLALNMGYHNEHHDLPSIPWNKLPRLRAMAPEFYRNLKYHSSWSRLLLQFVFDKRYSLYSRVERMKQGGSVCRGATIDPTEDEHGNLDLSARPISF
;
A
#
# COMPACT_ATOMS: atom_id res chain seq x y z
N MET A 1 -7.63 5.03 28.44
CA MET A 1 -7.15 4.32 27.23
C MET A 1 -8.28 4.34 26.24
N GLU A 2 -8.04 4.80 25.06
CA GLU A 2 -9.03 4.77 23.99
C GLU A 2 -9.45 3.32 23.74
N SER A 3 -10.73 3.08 23.78
CA SER A 3 -11.33 1.76 23.53
C SER A 3 -12.13 1.73 22.23
N ALA A 4 -12.10 2.82 21.46
CA ALA A 4 -12.79 3.02 20.19
C ALA A 4 -11.98 3.91 19.27
N PHE A 5 -12.25 3.83 17.97
CA PHE A 5 -11.74 4.76 16.96
C PHE A 5 -12.35 6.16 17.15
N TYR A 6 -11.68 7.16 16.60
CA TYR A 6 -12.20 8.54 16.58
C TYR A 6 -13.39 8.64 15.65
N GLN A 7 -14.55 8.98 16.19
CA GLN A 7 -15.75 9.16 15.40
C GLN A 7 -15.70 10.52 14.68
N SER A 8 -15.90 10.51 13.37
CA SER A 8 -16.02 11.72 12.55
C SER A 8 -17.35 11.74 11.79
N GLU A 9 -18.03 12.87 11.85
CA GLU A 9 -19.22 13.14 11.03
C GLU A 9 -18.87 13.90 9.74
N SER A 10 -17.60 14.34 9.60
CA SER A 10 -17.15 15.07 8.42
C SER A 10 -16.89 14.15 7.24
N ASP A 11 -17.09 14.66 6.03
CA ASP A 11 -16.66 14.00 4.80
C ASP A 11 -15.13 13.85 4.74
N GLN A 12 -14.65 12.93 3.90
CA GLN A 12 -13.23 12.82 3.58
C GLN A 12 -12.69 14.15 3.02
N PRO A 13 -11.51 14.61 3.46
CA PRO A 13 -10.94 15.88 2.99
C PRO A 13 -10.49 15.85 1.53
N HIS A 14 -10.13 14.66 1.03
CA HIS A 14 -9.47 14.48 -0.26
C HIS A 14 -10.30 14.91 -1.47
N PRO A 15 -11.57 14.53 -1.64
CA PRO A 15 -12.35 14.95 -2.81
C PRO A 15 -12.54 16.47 -2.88
N GLY A 16 -12.68 17.12 -1.74
CA GLY A 16 -12.79 18.60 -1.65
C GLY A 16 -11.48 19.27 -2.05
N ARG A 17 -10.36 18.80 -1.49
CA ARG A 17 -9.02 19.32 -1.78
C ARG A 17 -8.61 19.07 -3.22
N ALA A 18 -8.90 17.90 -3.80
CA ALA A 18 -8.67 17.61 -5.21
C ALA A 18 -9.36 18.60 -6.15
N ARG A 19 -10.64 18.88 -5.91
CA ARG A 19 -11.40 19.88 -6.70
C ARG A 19 -10.79 21.27 -6.59
N ALA A 20 -10.38 21.67 -5.38
CA ALA A 20 -9.76 22.97 -5.14
C ALA A 20 -8.39 23.08 -5.85
N ILE A 21 -7.56 22.05 -5.78
CA ILE A 21 -6.26 21.97 -6.49
C ILE A 21 -6.47 22.09 -7.99
N ILE A 22 -7.34 21.29 -8.59
CA ILE A 22 -7.59 21.33 -10.04
C ILE A 22 -8.16 22.68 -10.50
N LYS A 23 -8.94 23.34 -9.64
CA LYS A 23 -9.46 24.69 -9.94
C LYS A 23 -8.38 25.75 -9.89
N ALA A 24 -7.50 25.69 -8.90
CA ALA A 24 -6.40 26.67 -8.72
C ALA A 24 -5.24 26.43 -9.69
N HIS A 25 -4.94 25.16 -10.00
CA HIS A 25 -3.80 24.71 -10.80
C HIS A 25 -4.27 23.70 -11.87
N PRO A 26 -5.00 24.14 -12.93
CA PRO A 26 -5.51 23.25 -13.97
C PRO A 26 -4.41 22.46 -14.71
N GLU A 27 -3.18 22.96 -14.73
CA GLU A 27 -2.00 22.33 -15.31
C GLU A 27 -1.57 21.05 -14.56
N VAL A 28 -2.04 20.82 -13.34
CA VAL A 28 -1.81 19.57 -12.59
C VAL A 28 -2.31 18.36 -13.37
N ARG A 29 -3.31 18.53 -14.26
CA ARG A 29 -3.79 17.43 -15.13
C ARG A 29 -2.70 16.86 -16.05
N GLU A 30 -1.65 17.62 -16.36
CA GLU A 30 -0.50 17.14 -17.15
C GLU A 30 0.33 16.09 -16.39
N LEU A 31 0.16 15.98 -15.07
CA LEU A 31 0.79 14.96 -14.26
C LEU A 31 0.05 13.62 -14.29
N MET A 32 -1.22 13.62 -14.72
CA MET A 32 -2.09 12.43 -14.80
C MET A 32 -1.74 11.59 -16.04
N VAL A 33 -0.51 11.12 -16.09
CA VAL A 33 0.05 10.33 -17.21
C VAL A 33 0.42 8.93 -16.73
N ARG A 34 0.50 8.01 -17.67
CA ARG A 34 0.96 6.65 -17.36
C ARG A 34 2.47 6.55 -17.42
N ASN A 35 3.04 5.69 -16.56
CA ASN A 35 4.48 5.46 -16.51
C ASN A 35 4.83 3.99 -16.84
N PRO A 36 5.01 3.63 -18.11
CA PRO A 36 5.31 2.26 -18.53
C PRO A 36 6.69 1.76 -18.02
N TRP A 37 7.61 2.67 -17.68
CA TRP A 37 8.90 2.31 -17.09
C TRP A 37 8.77 1.59 -15.74
N THR A 38 7.63 1.79 -15.03
CA THR A 38 7.30 1.06 -13.81
C THR A 38 7.23 -0.46 -14.04
N ALA A 39 6.83 -0.91 -15.23
CA ALA A 39 6.83 -2.34 -15.55
C ALA A 39 8.26 -2.91 -15.67
N LEU A 40 9.19 -2.17 -16.27
CA LEU A 40 10.60 -2.58 -16.32
C LEU A 40 11.20 -2.61 -14.90
N LEU A 41 10.87 -1.64 -14.07
CA LEU A 41 11.29 -1.63 -12.66
C LEU A 41 10.77 -2.86 -11.91
N ALA A 42 9.51 -3.26 -12.12
CA ALA A 42 8.95 -4.48 -11.52
C ALA A 42 9.79 -5.72 -11.87
N VAL A 43 10.07 -5.92 -13.16
CA VAL A 43 10.89 -7.05 -13.61
C VAL A 43 12.30 -7.00 -13.00
N SER A 44 12.91 -5.81 -12.97
CA SER A 44 14.26 -5.62 -12.40
C SER A 44 14.31 -5.97 -10.91
N VAL A 45 13.29 -5.58 -10.13
CA VAL A 45 13.21 -5.90 -8.70
C VAL A 45 12.98 -7.39 -8.47
N VAL A 46 12.13 -8.04 -9.28
CA VAL A 46 11.93 -9.49 -9.21
C VAL A 46 13.21 -10.24 -9.52
N ILE A 47 13.95 -9.83 -10.55
CA ILE A 47 15.26 -10.42 -10.89
C ILE A 47 16.25 -10.25 -9.74
N LEU A 48 16.34 -9.05 -9.15
CA LEU A 48 17.19 -8.77 -7.99
C LEU A 48 16.88 -9.71 -6.81
N GLN A 49 15.60 -9.82 -6.45
CA GLN A 49 15.15 -10.66 -5.34
C GLN A 49 15.44 -12.14 -5.60
N THR A 50 15.20 -12.60 -6.83
CA THR A 50 15.50 -13.98 -7.26
C THR A 50 16.99 -14.26 -7.22
N ALA A 51 17.82 -13.31 -7.69
CA ALA A 51 19.29 -13.47 -7.69
C ALA A 51 19.85 -13.54 -6.26
N ILE A 52 19.32 -12.72 -5.33
CA ILE A 52 19.71 -12.79 -3.92
C ILE A 52 19.25 -14.12 -3.31
N ALA A 53 18.01 -14.56 -3.58
CA ALA A 53 17.50 -15.85 -3.12
C ALA A 53 18.37 -17.02 -3.62
N TYR A 54 18.80 -16.97 -4.88
CA TYR A 54 19.73 -17.96 -5.44
C TYR A 54 21.09 -17.93 -4.72
N GLY A 55 21.66 -16.76 -4.51
CA GLY A 55 22.91 -16.60 -3.76
C GLY A 55 22.81 -17.15 -2.33
N MET A 56 21.71 -16.88 -1.63
CA MET A 56 21.48 -17.43 -0.28
C MET A 56 21.27 -18.93 -0.31
N GLY A 57 20.63 -19.45 -1.36
CA GLY A 57 20.48 -20.89 -1.59
C GLY A 57 21.82 -21.61 -1.74
N THR A 58 22.75 -21.03 -2.50
CA THR A 58 24.10 -21.59 -2.69
C THR A 58 24.94 -21.57 -1.40
N LEU A 59 24.76 -20.58 -0.53
CA LEU A 59 25.40 -20.50 0.78
C LEU A 59 24.81 -21.50 1.79
N GLY A 60 23.52 -21.82 1.67
CA GLY A 60 22.81 -22.78 2.49
C GLY A 60 22.35 -22.22 3.85
N PHE A 61 21.67 -23.08 4.60
CA PHE A 61 20.94 -22.70 5.84
C PHE A 61 21.86 -22.17 6.96
N SER A 62 23.11 -22.55 7.00
CA SER A 62 24.08 -22.07 8.00
C SER A 62 24.27 -20.55 7.96
N TYR A 63 23.91 -19.91 6.85
CA TYR A 63 23.99 -18.46 6.66
C TYR A 63 22.63 -17.76 6.83
N TRP A 64 21.68 -18.34 7.58
CA TRP A 64 20.37 -17.75 7.85
C TRP A 64 20.43 -16.32 8.41
N TRP A 65 21.43 -16.03 9.24
CA TRP A 65 21.67 -14.70 9.80
C TRP A 65 22.05 -13.67 8.72
N LEU A 66 22.77 -14.11 7.67
CA LEU A 66 23.10 -13.26 6.52
C LEU A 66 21.86 -13.02 5.67
N SER A 67 20.99 -14.03 5.51
CA SER A 67 19.66 -13.85 4.90
C SER A 67 18.85 -12.79 5.63
N LEU A 68 18.84 -12.82 6.96
CA LEU A 68 18.15 -11.84 7.79
C LEU A 68 18.72 -10.42 7.58
N LEU A 69 20.06 -10.28 7.58
CA LEU A 69 20.74 -9.01 7.38
C LEU A 69 20.47 -8.43 5.98
N ILE A 70 20.61 -9.23 4.92
CA ILE A 70 20.38 -8.80 3.54
C ILE A 70 18.88 -8.49 3.33
N ALA A 71 18.00 -9.29 3.89
CA ALA A 71 16.57 -9.04 3.86
C ALA A 71 16.20 -7.71 4.53
N PHE A 72 16.82 -7.40 5.66
CA PHE A 72 16.61 -6.11 6.34
C PHE A 72 17.18 -4.94 5.52
N CYS A 73 18.44 -5.02 5.08
CA CYS A 73 19.13 -3.89 4.44
C CYS A 73 18.73 -3.65 2.97
N ILE A 74 18.31 -4.70 2.24
CA ILE A 74 18.04 -4.65 0.80
C ILE A 74 16.63 -5.19 0.50
N GLY A 75 16.33 -6.41 0.96
CA GLY A 75 15.10 -7.11 0.61
C GLY A 75 13.84 -6.36 1.01
N ALA A 76 13.82 -5.73 2.19
CA ALA A 76 12.71 -4.92 2.66
C ALA A 76 12.39 -3.76 1.73
N PHE A 77 13.40 -3.05 1.25
CA PHE A 77 13.22 -1.93 0.31
C PHE A 77 12.79 -2.43 -1.07
N ALA A 78 13.37 -3.54 -1.54
CA ALA A 78 13.01 -4.13 -2.83
C ALA A 78 11.55 -4.62 -2.83
N ASN A 79 11.12 -5.37 -1.81
CA ASN A 79 9.72 -5.79 -1.69
C ASN A 79 8.78 -4.60 -1.48
N HIS A 80 9.19 -3.58 -0.72
CA HIS A 80 8.40 -2.36 -0.59
C HIS A 80 8.22 -1.66 -1.96
N ALA A 81 9.28 -1.60 -2.78
CA ALA A 81 9.15 -1.07 -4.15
C ALA A 81 8.13 -1.86 -4.97
N ASN A 82 8.11 -3.20 -4.86
CA ASN A 82 7.10 -4.03 -5.49
C ASN A 82 5.68 -3.69 -5.00
N TYR A 83 5.47 -3.42 -3.70
CA TYR A 83 4.17 -2.94 -3.21
C TYR A 83 3.75 -1.61 -3.82
N VAL A 84 4.68 -0.68 -4.02
CA VAL A 84 4.37 0.60 -4.70
C VAL A 84 4.03 0.38 -6.17
N ILE A 85 4.68 -0.57 -6.84
CA ILE A 85 4.37 -0.94 -8.21
C ILE A 85 2.97 -1.59 -8.29
N ILE A 86 2.63 -2.49 -7.36
CA ILE A 86 1.30 -3.09 -7.24
C ILE A 86 0.24 -1.99 -7.01
N HIS A 87 0.55 -1.01 -6.18
CA HIS A 87 -0.29 0.13 -5.89
C HIS A 87 -0.55 0.99 -7.15
N ASP A 88 0.48 1.39 -7.90
CA ASP A 88 0.31 2.12 -9.16
C ASP A 88 -0.45 1.31 -10.22
N ALA A 89 -0.18 0.00 -10.30
CA ALA A 89 -0.93 -0.91 -11.15
C ALA A 89 -2.41 -1.01 -10.74
N THR A 90 -2.72 -0.92 -9.45
CA THR A 90 -4.08 -0.87 -8.92
C THR A 90 -4.85 0.33 -9.45
N HIS A 91 -4.20 1.49 -9.55
CA HIS A 91 -4.76 2.73 -10.11
C HIS A 91 -4.62 2.84 -11.64
N ASN A 92 -4.21 1.78 -12.34
CA ASN A 92 -4.01 1.75 -13.81
C ASN A 92 -3.03 2.83 -14.32
N LEU A 93 -1.96 3.12 -13.57
CA LEU A 93 -0.98 4.18 -13.86
C LEU A 93 0.20 3.73 -14.72
N ILE A 94 0.31 2.43 -15.05
CA ILE A 94 1.42 1.87 -15.83
C ILE A 94 1.04 1.84 -17.31
N PHE A 95 -0.07 1.20 -17.68
CA PHE A 95 -0.54 1.05 -19.05
C PHE A 95 -2.00 1.50 -19.21
N ARG A 96 -2.42 1.76 -20.45
CA ARG A 96 -3.81 2.15 -20.77
C ARG A 96 -4.80 1.01 -20.54
N ARG A 97 -4.40 -0.23 -20.84
CA ARG A 97 -5.25 -1.42 -20.69
C ARG A 97 -5.15 -1.97 -19.27
N PRO A 98 -6.26 -2.06 -18.52
CA PRO A 98 -6.26 -2.55 -17.14
C PRO A 98 -5.64 -3.94 -16.98
N GLY A 99 -5.88 -4.86 -17.93
CA GLY A 99 -5.30 -6.19 -17.89
C GLY A 99 -3.76 -6.20 -17.85
N TRP A 100 -3.09 -5.28 -18.56
CA TRP A 100 -1.64 -5.16 -18.49
C TRP A 100 -1.15 -4.65 -17.13
N ASN A 101 -1.92 -3.77 -16.47
CA ASN A 101 -1.61 -3.35 -15.11
C ASN A 101 -1.73 -4.52 -14.13
N LYS A 102 -2.79 -5.33 -14.25
CA LYS A 102 -2.96 -6.53 -13.41
C LYS A 102 -1.81 -7.52 -13.62
N MET A 103 -1.35 -7.71 -14.87
CA MET A 103 -0.17 -8.57 -15.15
C MET A 103 1.10 -8.02 -14.49
N VAL A 104 1.36 -6.71 -14.55
CA VAL A 104 2.53 -6.12 -13.87
C VAL A 104 2.40 -6.26 -12.35
N ALA A 105 1.20 -6.08 -11.79
CA ALA A 105 0.96 -6.31 -10.37
C ALA A 105 1.27 -7.74 -9.96
N ILE A 106 0.83 -8.74 -10.74
CA ILE A 106 1.12 -10.17 -10.48
C ILE A 106 2.63 -10.44 -10.57
N ILE A 107 3.33 -9.86 -11.56
CA ILE A 107 4.78 -10.01 -11.67
C ILE A 107 5.49 -9.41 -10.45
N ALA A 108 5.13 -8.19 -10.06
CA ALA A 108 5.70 -7.53 -8.88
C ALA A 108 5.41 -8.28 -7.57
N ASP A 109 4.32 -9.06 -7.54
CA ASP A 109 3.90 -9.82 -6.35
C ASP A 109 4.69 -11.12 -6.15
N LEU A 110 5.39 -11.63 -7.17
CA LEU A 110 6.06 -12.92 -7.10
C LEU A 110 7.00 -13.08 -5.89
N PRO A 111 7.89 -12.10 -5.56
CA PRO A 111 8.78 -12.25 -4.40
C PRO A 111 8.08 -12.05 -3.04
N ASN A 112 6.79 -11.76 -3.01
CA ASN A 112 6.04 -11.52 -1.78
C ASN A 112 5.54 -12.80 -1.10
N ILE A 113 5.87 -13.98 -1.61
CA ILE A 113 5.51 -15.30 -1.06
C ILE A 113 4.01 -15.53 -0.78
N THR A 114 3.17 -14.59 -1.13
CA THR A 114 1.70 -14.62 -0.94
C THR A 114 1.02 -13.96 -2.13
N PRO A 115 -0.15 -14.45 -2.58
CA PRO A 115 -0.88 -13.87 -3.71
C PRO A 115 -1.63 -12.59 -3.30
N GLY A 116 -0.89 -11.53 -2.93
CA GLY A 116 -1.43 -10.30 -2.34
C GLY A 116 -2.00 -9.29 -3.34
N ALA A 117 -1.45 -9.22 -4.57
CA ALA A 117 -1.69 -8.10 -5.48
C ALA A 117 -3.16 -7.91 -5.87
N MET A 118 -3.87 -8.97 -6.20
CA MET A 118 -5.29 -8.86 -6.61
C MET A 118 -6.23 -8.59 -5.44
N GLY A 119 -5.95 -9.15 -4.27
CA GLY A 119 -6.65 -8.80 -3.03
C GLY A 119 -6.44 -7.34 -2.66
N PHE A 120 -5.18 -6.89 -2.67
CA PHE A 120 -4.82 -5.49 -2.42
C PHE A 120 -5.58 -4.54 -3.35
N ARG A 121 -5.65 -4.85 -4.66
CA ARG A 121 -6.40 -4.02 -5.62
C ARG A 121 -7.83 -3.77 -5.16
N VAL A 122 -8.56 -4.81 -4.76
CA VAL A 122 -9.95 -4.67 -4.32
C VAL A 122 -10.04 -3.83 -3.05
N TYR A 123 -9.25 -4.14 -2.04
CA TYR A 123 -9.30 -3.46 -0.75
C TYR A 123 -8.85 -2.00 -0.82
N HIS A 124 -7.79 -1.75 -1.58
CA HIS A 124 -7.23 -0.41 -1.71
C HIS A 124 -8.16 0.56 -2.45
N LEU A 125 -8.81 0.10 -3.51
CA LEU A 125 -9.82 0.91 -4.20
C LEU A 125 -11.03 1.20 -3.30
N GLN A 126 -11.44 0.24 -2.46
CA GLN A 126 -12.48 0.48 -1.47
C GLN A 126 -12.03 1.44 -0.38
N HIS A 127 -10.79 1.34 0.09
CA HIS A 127 -10.21 2.28 1.05
C HIS A 127 -10.29 3.72 0.53
N HIS A 128 -9.89 4.00 -0.72
CA HIS A 128 -10.02 5.33 -1.31
C HIS A 128 -11.45 5.85 -1.36
N SER A 129 -12.44 5.00 -1.63
CA SER A 129 -13.83 5.40 -1.72
C SER A 129 -14.54 5.48 -0.39
N HIS A 130 -14.10 4.69 0.61
CA HIS A 130 -14.76 4.52 1.89
C HIS A 130 -13.80 4.69 3.07
N GLN A 131 -12.81 5.59 2.93
CA GLN A 131 -11.81 5.83 3.95
C GLN A 131 -12.45 6.09 5.32
N GLY A 132 -12.08 5.27 6.30
CA GLY A 132 -12.59 5.36 7.65
C GLY A 132 -13.94 4.66 7.89
N ASP A 133 -14.58 4.07 6.88
CA ASP A 133 -15.81 3.29 7.09
C ASP A 133 -15.44 1.87 7.55
N TYR A 134 -15.80 1.51 8.78
CA TYR A 134 -15.40 0.24 9.38
C TYR A 134 -15.86 -0.99 8.60
N GLU A 135 -16.97 -0.92 7.91
CA GLU A 135 -17.53 -2.04 7.14
C GLU A 135 -16.96 -2.18 5.73
N TRP A 136 -16.26 -1.14 5.23
CA TRP A 136 -15.74 -1.08 3.86
C TRP A 136 -14.23 -0.88 3.77
N ASP A 137 -13.61 -0.29 4.79
CA ASP A 137 -12.18 0.04 4.80
C ASP A 137 -11.35 -1.05 5.50
N ALA A 138 -10.56 -1.79 4.73
CA ALA A 138 -9.66 -2.83 5.24
C ALA A 138 -8.48 -2.27 6.05
N ASP A 139 -8.20 -0.98 5.94
CA ASP A 139 -7.08 -0.37 6.64
C ASP A 139 -7.35 -0.15 8.13
N LEU A 140 -8.63 -0.11 8.51
CA LEU A 140 -8.99 -0.11 9.93
C LEU A 140 -8.73 -1.51 10.54
N ALA A 141 -8.05 -1.54 11.68
CA ALA A 141 -7.87 -2.77 12.44
C ALA A 141 -9.23 -3.32 12.93
N ASN A 142 -9.33 -4.64 13.08
CA ASN A 142 -10.50 -5.20 13.75
C ASN A 142 -10.54 -4.76 15.22
N HIS A 143 -11.71 -4.56 15.80
CA HIS A 143 -11.83 -4.21 17.22
C HIS A 143 -11.19 -5.24 18.16
N TRP A 144 -11.26 -6.55 17.81
CA TRP A 144 -10.57 -7.58 18.59
C TRP A 144 -9.05 -7.46 18.46
N GLU A 145 -8.53 -7.13 17.26
CA GLU A 145 -7.11 -6.90 16.96
C GLU A 145 -6.59 -5.73 17.82
N ALA A 146 -7.31 -4.59 17.80
CA ALA A 146 -6.97 -3.41 18.56
C ALA A 146 -6.97 -3.67 20.09
N ARG A 147 -7.94 -4.43 20.59
CA ARG A 147 -8.01 -4.84 22.01
C ARG A 147 -6.87 -5.78 22.39
N LEU A 148 -6.54 -6.76 21.51
CA LEU A 148 -5.46 -7.71 21.75
C LEU A 148 -4.11 -7.00 21.87
N VAL A 149 -3.83 -6.08 20.93
CA VAL A 149 -2.57 -5.33 20.91
C VAL A 149 -2.52 -4.32 22.06
N GLY A 150 -3.61 -3.58 22.25
CA GLY A 150 -3.70 -2.55 23.28
C GLY A 150 -2.58 -1.51 23.13
N ASN A 151 -1.98 -1.10 24.28
CA ASN A 151 -0.97 -0.04 24.29
C ASN A 151 0.38 -0.44 24.92
N LYS A 152 0.67 -1.76 24.97
CA LYS A 152 1.95 -2.27 25.47
C LYS A 152 2.97 -2.33 24.33
N TRP A 153 4.17 -1.77 24.55
CA TRP A 153 5.20 -1.66 23.52
C TRP A 153 5.54 -3.00 22.85
N TYR A 154 5.67 -4.09 23.62
CA TYR A 154 6.00 -5.40 23.07
C TYR A 154 4.87 -6.00 22.21
N ARG A 155 3.60 -5.74 22.57
CA ARG A 155 2.46 -6.19 21.75
C ARG A 155 2.39 -5.43 20.43
N LYS A 156 2.66 -4.11 20.44
CA LYS A 156 2.75 -3.31 19.22
C LYS A 156 3.92 -3.78 18.32
N ALA A 157 5.08 -4.08 18.90
CA ALA A 157 6.21 -4.64 18.16
C ALA A 157 5.90 -6.01 17.56
N ILE A 158 5.28 -6.91 18.32
CA ILE A 158 4.83 -8.24 17.83
C ILE A 158 3.77 -8.06 16.72
N TRP A 159 2.81 -7.17 16.91
CA TRP A 159 1.80 -6.88 15.90
C TRP A 159 2.43 -6.40 14.60
N LEU A 160 3.41 -5.49 14.63
CA LEU A 160 4.15 -5.07 13.45
C LEU A 160 4.92 -6.23 12.83
N ALA A 161 5.63 -7.04 13.62
CA ALA A 161 6.36 -8.19 13.11
C ALA A 161 5.45 -9.22 12.42
N LEU A 162 4.20 -9.35 12.88
CA LEU A 162 3.21 -10.30 12.38
C LEU A 162 2.11 -9.61 11.55
N PHE A 163 2.32 -8.37 11.11
CA PHE A 163 1.33 -7.55 10.43
C PHE A 163 0.63 -8.24 9.24
N PRO A 164 1.32 -9.03 8.37
CA PRO A 164 0.65 -9.73 7.28
C PRO A 164 -0.48 -10.65 7.75
N PHE A 165 -0.29 -11.35 8.86
CA PHE A 165 -1.31 -12.24 9.39
C PHE A 165 -2.54 -11.48 9.91
N PHE A 166 -2.34 -10.34 10.56
CA PHE A 166 -3.45 -9.50 11.00
C PHE A 166 -4.24 -8.93 9.82
N GLN A 167 -3.55 -8.52 8.74
CA GLN A 167 -4.21 -8.08 7.50
C GLN A 167 -5.15 -9.16 6.92
N LEU A 168 -4.75 -10.42 6.94
CA LEU A 168 -5.57 -11.52 6.43
C LEU A 168 -6.87 -11.75 7.24
N THR A 169 -6.97 -11.22 8.46
CA THR A 169 -8.17 -11.36 9.30
C THR A 169 -9.22 -10.28 9.07
N ARG A 170 -8.92 -9.24 8.29
CA ARG A 170 -9.82 -8.10 8.06
C ARG A 170 -10.86 -8.34 6.96
N PRO A 171 -10.55 -9.06 5.85
CA PRO A 171 -11.50 -9.32 4.77
C PRO A 171 -12.87 -9.86 5.18
N PRO A 172 -12.98 -10.82 6.12
CA PRO A 172 -14.29 -11.37 6.52
C PRO A 172 -15.26 -10.34 7.14
N ARG A 173 -14.74 -9.19 7.59
CA ARG A 173 -15.57 -8.09 8.12
C ARG A 173 -16.21 -7.25 7.01
N LEU A 174 -15.58 -7.19 5.85
CA LEU A 174 -15.91 -6.20 4.83
C LEU A 174 -17.12 -6.60 4.00
N LYS A 175 -17.96 -5.63 3.70
CA LYS A 175 -19.15 -5.82 2.87
C LYS A 175 -18.80 -5.87 1.38
N ALA A 176 -19.57 -6.67 0.63
CA ALA A 176 -19.63 -6.70 -0.85
C ALA A 176 -18.29 -6.94 -1.58
N ILE A 177 -17.35 -7.66 -0.96
CA ILE A 177 -16.09 -7.98 -1.62
C ILE A 177 -16.21 -9.30 -2.37
N LYS A 178 -16.21 -9.23 -3.71
CA LYS A 178 -15.92 -10.38 -4.58
C LYS A 178 -14.41 -10.46 -4.78
N MET A 179 -13.72 -11.25 -3.96
CA MET A 179 -12.27 -11.42 -4.06
C MET A 179 -11.88 -12.44 -5.14
N TRP A 180 -12.74 -13.44 -5.37
CA TRP A 180 -12.43 -14.58 -6.22
C TRP A 180 -12.88 -14.33 -7.65
N ASP A 181 -11.92 -14.03 -8.53
CA ASP A 181 -12.09 -13.91 -9.98
C ASP A 181 -10.93 -14.62 -10.71
N ARG A 182 -10.93 -14.57 -12.05
CA ARG A 182 -9.85 -15.16 -12.86
C ARG A 182 -8.47 -14.55 -12.53
N TRP A 183 -8.40 -13.26 -12.19
CA TRP A 183 -7.15 -12.59 -11.91
C TRP A 183 -6.57 -12.99 -10.56
N PHE A 184 -7.43 -13.15 -9.54
CA PHE A 184 -7.01 -13.69 -8.26
C PHE A 184 -6.50 -15.14 -8.41
N SER A 185 -7.21 -15.99 -9.19
CA SER A 185 -6.76 -17.34 -9.47
C SER A 185 -5.43 -17.36 -10.23
N THR A 186 -5.22 -16.44 -11.19
CA THR A 186 -3.94 -16.30 -11.90
C THR A 186 -2.84 -15.86 -10.95
N ASN A 187 -3.09 -14.86 -10.07
CA ASN A 187 -2.12 -14.41 -9.08
C ASN A 187 -1.71 -15.55 -8.15
N LEU A 188 -2.69 -16.30 -7.63
CA LEU A 188 -2.44 -17.47 -6.79
C LEU A 188 -1.58 -18.53 -7.49
N ALA A 189 -1.94 -18.89 -8.73
CA ALA A 189 -1.19 -19.87 -9.50
C ALA A 189 0.25 -19.43 -9.79
N CYS A 190 0.45 -18.15 -10.16
CA CYS A 190 1.78 -17.57 -10.39
C CYS A 190 2.62 -17.53 -9.11
N ALA A 191 2.04 -17.14 -7.98
CA ALA A 191 2.74 -17.11 -6.69
C ALA A 191 3.19 -18.52 -6.28
N ILE A 192 2.29 -19.52 -6.33
CA ILE A 192 2.63 -20.92 -6.02
C ILE A 192 3.72 -21.44 -6.96
N ALA A 193 3.60 -21.19 -8.27
CA ALA A 193 4.60 -21.63 -9.24
C ALA A 193 5.98 -21.01 -8.99
N TYR A 194 6.01 -19.71 -8.64
CA TYR A 194 7.25 -19.01 -8.30
C TYR A 194 7.86 -19.54 -7.01
N ASP A 195 7.07 -19.72 -5.95
CA ASP A 195 7.56 -20.25 -4.67
C ASP A 195 8.13 -21.66 -4.82
N VAL A 196 7.44 -22.53 -5.57
CA VAL A 196 7.92 -23.88 -5.91
C VAL A 196 9.23 -23.80 -6.69
N ALA A 197 9.34 -22.91 -7.69
CA ALA A 197 10.56 -22.71 -8.45
C ALA A 197 11.71 -22.20 -7.56
N ILE A 198 11.48 -21.26 -6.66
CA ILE A 198 12.48 -20.77 -5.70
C ILE A 198 12.93 -21.91 -4.79
N ILE A 199 12.02 -22.70 -4.23
CA ILE A 199 12.39 -23.82 -3.36
C ILE A 199 13.19 -24.86 -4.15
N TYR A 200 12.83 -25.14 -5.41
CA TYR A 200 13.50 -26.13 -6.25
C TYR A 200 14.90 -25.68 -6.68
N PHE A 201 15.06 -24.41 -7.14
CA PHE A 201 16.33 -23.92 -7.69
C PHE A 201 17.25 -23.25 -6.65
N CYS A 202 16.65 -22.62 -5.62
CA CYS A 202 17.37 -21.88 -4.59
C CYS A 202 17.34 -22.57 -3.23
N GLY A 203 16.58 -23.67 -3.08
CA GLY A 203 16.41 -24.37 -1.81
C GLY A 203 15.66 -23.54 -0.76
N TRP A 204 15.43 -24.15 0.38
CA TRP A 204 14.75 -23.51 1.52
C TRP A 204 15.50 -22.31 2.09
N ALA A 205 16.85 -22.25 1.96
CA ALA A 205 17.63 -21.08 2.40
C ALA A 205 17.35 -19.85 1.55
N GLY A 206 17.20 -20.01 0.23
CA GLY A 206 16.79 -18.94 -0.67
C GLY A 206 15.35 -18.49 -0.41
N PHE A 207 14.44 -19.43 -0.17
CA PHE A 207 13.05 -19.10 0.18
C PHE A 207 12.96 -18.35 1.52
N LEU A 208 13.74 -18.74 2.53
CA LEU A 208 13.81 -18.05 3.82
C LEU A 208 14.22 -16.58 3.69
N TYR A 209 15.12 -16.25 2.76
CA TYR A 209 15.45 -14.85 2.47
C TYR A 209 14.20 -14.07 2.01
N LEU A 210 13.41 -14.62 1.09
CA LEU A 210 12.18 -13.96 0.62
C LEU A 210 11.16 -13.80 1.74
N VAL A 211 11.02 -14.80 2.62
CA VAL A 211 10.19 -14.71 3.83
C VAL A 211 10.60 -13.52 4.69
N PHE A 212 11.89 -13.39 5.01
CA PHE A 212 12.38 -12.26 5.81
C PHE A 212 12.18 -10.92 5.09
N ALA A 213 12.46 -10.85 3.78
CA ALA A 213 12.27 -9.64 2.99
C ALA A 213 10.80 -9.19 2.98
N PHE A 214 9.87 -10.13 2.84
CA PHE A 214 8.44 -9.88 2.90
C PHE A 214 8.02 -9.32 4.27
N PHE A 215 8.36 -9.99 5.37
CA PHE A 215 7.97 -9.55 6.70
C PHE A 215 8.56 -8.19 7.08
N PHE A 216 9.79 -7.89 6.68
CA PHE A 216 10.39 -6.58 6.91
C PHE A 216 9.76 -5.48 6.06
N SER A 217 9.39 -5.75 4.81
CA SER A 217 8.87 -4.73 3.89
C SER A 217 7.56 -4.08 4.35
N ILE A 218 6.75 -4.80 5.13
CA ILE A 218 5.44 -4.36 5.60
C ILE A 218 5.28 -4.38 7.12
N GLY A 219 6.30 -4.82 7.85
CA GLY A 219 6.24 -5.07 9.28
C GLY A 219 7.21 -4.22 10.10
N LEU A 220 7.93 -4.88 11.02
CA LEU A 220 8.83 -4.24 11.99
C LEU A 220 10.13 -3.78 11.31
N HIS A 221 10.06 -2.76 10.49
CA HIS A 221 11.15 -2.15 9.74
C HIS A 221 10.82 -0.68 9.45
N PRO A 222 11.80 0.23 9.25
CA PRO A 222 11.52 1.62 8.90
C PRO A 222 10.56 1.81 7.70
N VAL A 223 10.67 1.02 6.64
CA VAL A 223 9.71 1.11 5.52
C VAL A 223 8.31 0.58 5.88
N GLY A 224 8.22 -0.38 6.81
CA GLY A 224 6.94 -0.86 7.33
C GLY A 224 6.20 0.20 8.17
N ALA A 225 6.91 1.22 8.71
CA ALA A 225 6.28 2.36 9.36
C ALA A 225 5.38 3.19 8.42
N ARG A 226 5.42 2.94 7.11
CA ARG A 226 4.50 3.51 6.13
C ARG A 226 3.03 3.29 6.53
N TRP A 227 2.68 2.08 6.95
CA TRP A 227 1.31 1.76 7.40
C TRP A 227 0.84 2.62 8.58
N ILE A 228 1.78 3.03 9.44
CA ILE A 228 1.49 3.94 10.54
C ILE A 228 1.40 5.39 10.03
N GLN A 229 2.34 5.79 9.14
CA GLN A 229 2.40 7.15 8.61
C GLN A 229 1.13 7.56 7.89
N GLU A 230 0.52 6.64 7.14
CA GLU A 230 -0.57 6.95 6.22
C GLU A 230 -1.78 7.55 6.94
N HIS A 231 -2.25 6.90 8.00
CA HIS A 231 -3.54 7.26 8.61
C HIS A 231 -3.58 7.19 10.15
N TYR A 232 -2.48 6.87 10.85
CA TYR A 232 -2.50 6.85 12.30
C TYR A 232 -2.26 8.24 12.87
N THR A 233 -3.13 8.68 13.77
CA THR A 233 -3.06 9.99 14.39
C THR A 233 -3.35 9.95 15.89
N TYR A 234 -2.80 10.90 16.63
CA TYR A 234 -3.26 11.30 17.96
C TYR A 234 -3.77 12.77 17.96
N ASP A 235 -3.86 13.35 16.77
CA ASP A 235 -4.28 14.72 16.54
C ASP A 235 -5.43 14.69 15.52
N PHE A 236 -6.61 15.01 15.98
CA PHE A 236 -7.88 14.74 15.28
C PHE A 236 -8.23 15.72 14.19
N ASP A 237 -7.42 16.78 14.03
CA ASP A 237 -7.58 17.76 12.97
C ASP A 237 -7.10 17.24 11.61
N GLN A 238 -6.37 16.12 11.59
CA GLN A 238 -5.84 15.52 10.36
C GLN A 238 -5.77 14.01 10.46
N GLU A 239 -6.23 13.32 9.42
CA GLU A 239 -6.36 11.86 9.35
C GLU A 239 -5.46 11.17 8.32
N THR A 240 -4.83 11.94 7.44
CA THR A 240 -3.91 11.45 6.40
C THR A 240 -2.63 12.24 6.46
N PHE A 241 -1.49 11.54 6.46
CA PHE A 241 -0.17 12.15 6.63
C PHE A 241 0.76 11.75 5.50
N SER A 242 1.54 12.72 5.01
CA SER A 242 2.65 12.45 4.11
C SER A 242 3.97 12.29 4.87
N TYR A 243 4.94 11.67 4.23
CA TYR A 243 6.32 11.57 4.69
C TYR A 243 7.25 12.24 3.69
N TYR A 244 8.09 13.16 4.16
CA TYR A 244 9.02 13.92 3.33
C TYR A 244 10.47 13.73 3.80
N GLY A 245 10.92 12.48 3.90
CA GLY A 245 12.27 12.14 4.30
C GLY A 245 13.07 11.43 3.19
N PRO A 246 14.36 11.16 3.42
CA PRO A 246 15.27 10.64 2.38
C PRO A 246 14.92 9.25 1.89
N ILE A 247 14.31 8.40 2.74
CA ILE A 247 13.89 7.05 2.35
C ILE A 247 12.81 7.08 1.26
N ASN A 248 12.11 8.20 1.09
CA ASN A 248 11.06 8.34 0.08
C ASN A 248 11.54 8.02 -1.33
N ARG A 249 12.81 8.33 -1.66
CA ARG A 249 13.39 7.99 -2.96
C ARG A 249 13.51 6.47 -3.18
N LEU A 250 13.93 5.73 -2.15
CA LEU A 250 14.02 4.27 -2.19
C LEU A 250 12.61 3.62 -2.17
N ALA A 251 11.66 4.28 -1.53
CA ALA A 251 10.27 3.85 -1.41
C ALA A 251 9.38 4.37 -2.55
N LEU A 252 9.95 4.73 -3.70
CA LEU A 252 9.22 5.21 -4.88
C LEU A 252 8.18 6.29 -4.54
N ASN A 253 8.55 7.27 -3.71
CA ASN A 253 7.71 8.40 -3.30
C ASN A 253 6.35 8.03 -2.65
N MET A 254 6.19 6.80 -2.17
CA MET A 254 4.94 6.39 -1.50
C MET A 254 4.60 7.23 -0.27
N GLY A 255 5.59 7.90 0.31
CA GLY A 255 5.36 8.83 1.42
C GLY A 255 4.56 10.08 1.04
N TYR A 256 4.38 10.43 -0.22
CA TYR A 256 3.49 11.51 -0.67
C TYR A 256 2.03 11.07 -0.65
N HIS A 257 1.53 10.70 0.54
CA HIS A 257 0.28 10.00 0.69
C HIS A 257 -0.95 10.92 0.65
N ASN A 258 -0.87 12.15 1.18
CA ASN A 258 -1.91 13.16 0.99
C ASN A 258 -2.09 13.48 -0.50
N GLU A 259 -0.98 13.68 -1.20
CA GLU A 259 -0.96 14.00 -2.62
C GLU A 259 -1.55 12.86 -3.45
N HIS A 260 -1.26 11.62 -3.05
CA HIS A 260 -1.82 10.44 -3.68
C HIS A 260 -3.33 10.32 -3.44
N HIS A 261 -3.81 10.49 -2.21
CA HIS A 261 -5.24 10.45 -1.90
C HIS A 261 -6.04 11.57 -2.58
N ASP A 262 -5.44 12.76 -2.73
CA ASP A 262 -6.08 13.87 -3.44
C ASP A 262 -6.20 13.59 -4.95
N LEU A 263 -5.14 13.08 -5.57
CA LEU A 263 -5.09 12.83 -7.01
C LEU A 263 -4.48 11.45 -7.32
N PRO A 264 -5.20 10.34 -7.07
CA PRO A 264 -4.70 8.98 -7.23
C PRO A 264 -4.43 8.58 -8.68
N SER A 265 -4.79 9.43 -9.65
CA SER A 265 -4.46 9.29 -11.07
C SER A 265 -3.05 9.78 -11.44
N ILE A 266 -2.28 10.29 -10.47
CA ILE A 266 -0.88 10.72 -10.67
C ILE A 266 0.07 9.60 -10.25
N PRO A 267 0.99 9.11 -11.13
CA PRO A 267 1.90 8.03 -10.81
C PRO A 267 2.96 8.46 -9.79
N TRP A 268 3.51 7.47 -9.06
CA TRP A 268 4.46 7.64 -7.97
C TRP A 268 5.60 8.64 -8.26
N ASN A 269 6.12 8.65 -9.48
CA ASN A 269 7.26 9.50 -9.87
C ASN A 269 6.89 10.97 -10.13
N LYS A 270 5.60 11.30 -10.14
CA LYS A 270 5.07 12.65 -10.36
C LYS A 270 4.49 13.28 -9.08
N LEU A 271 4.25 12.52 -8.02
CA LEU A 271 3.72 13.05 -6.75
C LEU A 271 4.55 14.20 -6.15
N PRO A 272 5.91 14.16 -6.15
CA PRO A 272 6.69 15.30 -5.69
C PRO A 272 6.45 16.58 -6.50
N ARG A 273 6.15 16.43 -7.80
CA ARG A 273 5.85 17.57 -8.68
C ARG A 273 4.47 18.14 -8.39
N LEU A 274 3.48 17.31 -8.06
CA LEU A 274 2.17 17.79 -7.61
C LEU A 274 2.31 18.72 -6.42
N ARG A 275 3.04 18.28 -5.38
CA ARG A 275 3.29 19.10 -4.20
C ARG A 275 4.01 20.41 -4.51
N ALA A 276 4.95 20.38 -5.47
CA ALA A 276 5.68 21.57 -5.88
C ALA A 276 4.82 22.56 -6.69
N MET A 277 3.81 22.06 -7.44
CA MET A 277 2.90 22.88 -8.23
C MET A 277 1.78 23.51 -7.39
N ALA A 278 1.34 22.86 -6.32
CA ALA A 278 0.24 23.32 -5.47
C ALA A 278 0.64 23.35 -3.97
N PRO A 279 1.74 24.07 -3.61
CA PRO A 279 2.34 23.99 -2.28
C PRO A 279 1.42 24.53 -1.18
N GLU A 280 0.52 25.46 -1.47
CA GLU A 280 -0.43 26.05 -0.54
C GLU A 280 -1.42 25.04 0.04
N PHE A 281 -1.69 23.93 -0.66
CA PHE A 281 -2.57 22.87 -0.20
C PHE A 281 -1.88 21.87 0.75
N TYR A 282 -0.55 21.86 0.78
CA TYR A 282 0.23 20.86 1.53
C TYR A 282 1.13 21.44 2.61
N ARG A 283 1.54 22.70 2.53
CA ARG A 283 2.51 23.32 3.45
C ARG A 283 2.04 23.37 4.91
N ASN A 284 0.73 23.48 5.11
CA ASN A 284 0.12 23.59 6.45
C ASN A 284 -0.31 22.23 7.00
N LEU A 285 -0.21 21.16 6.22
CA LEU A 285 -0.50 19.80 6.69
C LEU A 285 0.66 19.30 7.54
N LYS A 286 0.31 18.59 8.61
CA LYS A 286 1.27 17.84 9.43
C LYS A 286 1.84 16.68 8.61
N TYR A 287 3.13 16.40 8.79
CA TYR A 287 3.83 15.36 8.04
C TYR A 287 4.91 14.68 8.90
N HIS A 288 5.35 13.52 8.48
CA HIS A 288 6.47 12.81 9.08
C HIS A 288 7.76 13.07 8.30
N SER A 289 8.87 13.28 9.00
CA SER A 289 10.21 13.48 8.41
C SER A 289 11.11 12.23 8.56
N SER A 290 10.71 11.26 9.38
CA SER A 290 11.49 10.03 9.64
C SER A 290 10.57 8.85 9.95
N TRP A 291 10.59 7.84 9.11
CA TRP A 291 9.89 6.58 9.37
C TRP A 291 10.51 5.78 10.52
N SER A 292 11.83 5.84 10.70
CA SER A 292 12.47 5.19 11.85
C SER A 292 12.01 5.81 13.17
N ARG A 293 11.94 7.16 13.25
CA ARG A 293 11.41 7.85 14.41
C ARG A 293 9.93 7.52 14.64
N LEU A 294 9.13 7.50 13.58
CA LEU A 294 7.71 7.16 13.65
C LEU A 294 7.50 5.74 14.16
N LEU A 295 8.29 4.76 13.66
CA LEU A 295 8.24 3.37 14.12
C LEU A 295 8.49 3.28 15.63
N LEU A 296 9.57 3.90 16.11
CA LEU A 296 9.89 3.94 17.54
C LEU A 296 8.79 4.65 18.35
N GLN A 297 8.29 5.78 17.84
CA GLN A 297 7.21 6.53 18.46
C GLN A 297 5.94 5.69 18.55
N PHE A 298 5.53 5.02 17.49
CA PHE A 298 4.35 4.13 17.52
C PHE A 298 4.51 3.03 18.56
N VAL A 299 5.67 2.38 18.59
CA VAL A 299 5.92 1.26 19.53
C VAL A 299 5.92 1.74 20.98
N PHE A 300 6.63 2.81 21.30
CA PHE A 300 6.90 3.19 22.69
C PHE A 300 5.98 4.28 23.25
N ASP A 301 5.39 5.13 22.40
CA ASP A 301 4.50 6.20 22.84
C ASP A 301 3.08 5.67 23.09
N LYS A 302 2.62 5.85 24.33
CA LYS A 302 1.29 5.39 24.76
C LYS A 302 0.13 6.19 24.15
N ARG A 303 0.39 7.31 23.49
CA ARG A 303 -0.61 8.08 22.77
C ARG A 303 -1.06 7.39 21.48
N TYR A 304 -0.21 6.52 20.91
CA TYR A 304 -0.56 5.72 19.74
C TYR A 304 -1.10 4.35 20.17
N SER A 305 -2.21 3.96 19.57
CA SER A 305 -2.77 2.61 19.64
C SER A 305 -3.34 2.25 18.26
N LEU A 306 -3.85 1.03 18.09
CA LEU A 306 -4.57 0.69 16.86
C LEU A 306 -5.90 1.44 16.72
N TYR A 307 -6.41 2.03 17.80
CA TYR A 307 -7.56 2.93 17.77
C TYR A 307 -7.22 4.37 17.36
N SER A 308 -5.95 4.72 17.20
CA SER A 308 -5.52 6.05 16.75
C SER A 308 -5.80 6.24 15.24
N ARG A 309 -7.04 6.02 14.83
CA ARG A 309 -7.57 6.12 13.47
C ARG A 309 -8.94 6.80 13.51
N VAL A 310 -9.26 7.52 12.44
CA VAL A 310 -10.59 8.09 12.25
C VAL A 310 -11.54 7.03 11.71
N GLU A 311 -12.72 6.89 12.32
CA GLU A 311 -13.84 6.10 11.84
C GLU A 311 -15.00 7.03 11.48
N ARG A 312 -15.64 6.80 10.34
CA ARG A 312 -16.78 7.57 9.85
C ARG A 312 -18.07 6.82 10.04
N MET A 313 -19.02 7.46 10.74
CA MET A 313 -20.35 6.91 10.99
C MET A 313 -21.27 6.99 9.75
N LYS A 314 -21.05 7.99 8.88
CA LYS A 314 -21.75 8.15 7.61
C LYS A 314 -20.80 8.71 6.58
N GLN A 315 -20.76 8.09 5.41
CA GLN A 315 -20.15 8.74 4.26
C GLN A 315 -21.21 9.60 3.56
N GLY A 316 -21.00 10.90 3.54
CA GLY A 316 -21.69 11.80 2.61
C GLY A 316 -21.31 11.40 1.18
N GLY A 317 -22.28 11.11 0.33
CA GLY A 317 -22.17 10.41 -0.94
C GLY A 317 -21.30 11.03 -2.05
N SER A 318 -20.11 11.54 -1.74
CA SER A 318 -19.15 12.00 -2.73
C SER A 318 -18.07 10.94 -2.93
N VAL A 319 -18.43 9.93 -3.70
CA VAL A 319 -17.46 8.95 -4.23
C VAL A 319 -16.58 9.68 -5.25
N CYS A 320 -15.27 9.67 -5.08
CA CYS A 320 -14.33 9.95 -6.17
C CYS A 320 -14.43 8.81 -7.20
N ARG A 321 -15.43 8.83 -8.06
CA ARG A 321 -15.70 7.79 -9.06
C ARG A 321 -14.53 7.51 -9.99
N GLY A 322 -13.61 8.46 -10.17
CA GLY A 322 -12.42 8.27 -10.99
C GLY A 322 -11.31 7.44 -10.37
N ALA A 323 -11.34 7.18 -9.05
CA ALA A 323 -10.26 6.49 -8.34
C ALA A 323 -10.58 5.02 -8.02
N THR A 324 -11.84 4.62 -8.03
CA THR A 324 -12.30 3.42 -7.32
C THR A 324 -12.89 2.33 -8.19
N ILE A 325 -13.40 2.68 -9.35
CA ILE A 325 -13.96 1.70 -10.28
C ILE A 325 -13.35 2.03 -11.63
N ASP A 326 -12.79 1.05 -12.29
CA ASP A 326 -12.54 1.17 -13.71
C ASP A 326 -13.89 1.07 -14.43
N PRO A 327 -14.52 2.21 -14.81
CA PRO A 327 -15.84 2.18 -15.44
C PRO A 327 -15.84 1.52 -16.81
N THR A 328 -14.65 1.09 -17.26
CA THR A 328 -14.45 0.51 -18.57
C THR A 328 -14.27 -1.01 -18.53
N GLU A 329 -14.33 -1.63 -17.35
CA GLU A 329 -14.29 -3.10 -17.21
C GLU A 329 -15.68 -3.62 -16.86
N ASP A 330 -16.20 -4.56 -17.66
CA ASP A 330 -17.35 -5.39 -17.28
C ASP A 330 -16.94 -6.39 -16.16
N GLU A 331 -17.92 -7.12 -15.63
CA GLU A 331 -17.69 -8.12 -14.59
C GLU A 331 -16.75 -9.28 -15.02
N HIS A 332 -16.40 -9.36 -16.30
CA HIS A 332 -15.45 -10.31 -16.87
C HIS A 332 -14.06 -9.69 -17.14
N GLY A 333 -13.86 -8.39 -16.81
CA GLY A 333 -12.61 -7.67 -17.02
C GLY A 333 -12.37 -7.27 -18.48
N ASN A 334 -13.44 -7.15 -19.30
CA ASN A 334 -13.35 -6.63 -20.64
C ASN A 334 -13.56 -5.11 -20.63
N LEU A 335 -12.90 -4.41 -21.56
CA LEU A 335 -13.09 -2.98 -21.73
C LEU A 335 -14.49 -2.70 -22.29
N ASP A 336 -15.30 -1.95 -21.56
CA ASP A 336 -16.49 -1.32 -22.13
C ASP A 336 -16.06 -0.10 -22.94
N LEU A 337 -15.94 -0.30 -24.24
CA LEU A 337 -15.56 0.76 -25.18
C LEU A 337 -16.68 1.77 -25.43
N SER A 338 -17.88 1.57 -24.88
CA SER A 338 -19.02 2.49 -24.97
C SER A 338 -19.00 3.57 -23.88
N ALA A 339 -18.20 3.39 -22.82
CA ALA A 339 -18.05 4.39 -21.77
C ALA A 339 -17.34 5.63 -22.31
N ARG A 340 -18.07 6.71 -22.48
CA ARG A 340 -17.48 8.02 -22.83
C ARG A 340 -16.56 8.46 -21.69
N PRO A 341 -15.39 9.08 -21.98
CA PRO A 341 -14.58 9.70 -20.96
C PRO A 341 -15.45 10.71 -20.20
N ILE A 342 -15.52 10.54 -18.88
CA ILE A 342 -16.26 11.45 -18.02
C ILE A 342 -15.58 12.82 -18.15
N SER A 343 -16.25 13.77 -18.76
CA SER A 343 -15.90 15.18 -18.69
C SER A 343 -16.11 15.64 -17.25
N PHE A 344 -15.04 16.05 -16.59
CA PHE A 344 -15.06 16.67 -15.27
C PHE A 344 -15.65 18.09 -15.35
#